data_a0695139a7935fe9efe475c07880ac56
#
_entry.id   a0695139a7935fe9efe475c07880ac56
#
_cell.length_a   1.000
_cell.length_b   1.000
_cell.length_c   1.000
_cell.angle_alpha   90.00
_cell.angle_beta   90.00
_cell.angle_gamma   90.00
#
_symmetry.space_group_name_H-M   'P 1'
#
loop_
_entity.id
_entity.type
_entity.pdbx_description
1 polymer ?
#
loop_
_entity_poly.entity_id
_entity_poly.type
_entity_poly.pdbx_seq_one_letter_code
_entity_poly.pdbx_strand_id
1 'polypeptide(L)'
;MKIRNTLLLAGSLLLLGACDESKYDLDSLVPEQYHKILYVNNSGKQEVTLYDTGENYDYTFSIFKSGSDPTQTASADIYILTQEELDNEYSDPEAVNYKLIGTDCYLIESTHLDFSAADRYKPVTVSLDPESIKTMIAAQPDAVWVLPLQVVSENDSVNSEKNELFLQITGVITPSFGFGSSAVSVKEYSYGFAVAEKVTLGLDTENSWEISCEFGVDDAYRTAYNTKNKTIFQALPEGSYSFQDQMTLSPGTTTTELP
;
A
#
# COMPACT_ATOMS: atom_id res chain seq x y z
N MET A 1 -44.51 -28.79 63.26
CA MET A 1 -43.68 -27.71 62.68
C MET A 1 -42.65 -28.19 61.68
N LYS A 2 -42.87 -29.31 60.93
CA LYS A 2 -41.94 -29.88 59.92
C LYS A 2 -42.48 -29.85 58.47
N ILE A 3 -43.74 -29.58 58.24
CA ILE A 3 -44.37 -29.61 56.91
C ILE A 3 -44.22 -28.28 56.16
N ARG A 4 -44.02 -27.16 56.87
CA ARG A 4 -43.94 -25.81 56.30
C ARG A 4 -42.62 -25.52 55.59
N ASN A 5 -41.53 -26.21 56.01
CA ASN A 5 -40.20 -26.04 55.41
C ASN A 5 -40.02 -26.90 54.18
N THR A 6 -40.72 -28.02 54.06
CA THR A 6 -40.67 -28.91 52.90
C THR A 6 -41.39 -28.35 51.68
N LEU A 7 -42.45 -27.54 51.91
CA LEU A 7 -43.18 -26.90 50.80
C LEU A 7 -42.39 -25.71 50.22
N LEU A 8 -41.58 -25.03 51.03
CA LEU A 8 -40.72 -23.95 50.56
C LEU A 8 -39.54 -24.46 49.73
N LEU A 9 -39.03 -25.68 50.06
CA LEU A 9 -37.95 -26.26 49.31
C LEU A 9 -38.41 -26.84 47.96
N ALA A 10 -39.65 -27.36 47.87
CA ALA A 10 -40.24 -27.85 46.61
C ALA A 10 -40.62 -26.72 45.66
N GLY A 11 -40.96 -25.53 46.18
CA GLY A 11 -41.28 -24.33 45.38
C GLY A 11 -40.03 -23.69 44.76
N SER A 12 -38.86 -23.76 45.39
CA SER A 12 -37.61 -23.22 44.87
C SER A 12 -36.95 -24.09 43.78
N LEU A 13 -37.23 -25.42 43.76
CA LEU A 13 -36.71 -26.29 42.68
C LEU A 13 -37.48 -26.15 41.36
N LEU A 14 -38.73 -25.65 41.38
CA LEU A 14 -39.52 -25.44 40.16
C LEU A 14 -39.18 -24.13 39.44
N LEU A 15 -38.37 -23.26 40.03
CA LEU A 15 -37.94 -22.02 39.39
C LEU A 15 -36.59 -22.15 38.64
N LEU A 16 -35.91 -23.28 38.76
CA LEU A 16 -34.64 -23.52 38.04
C LEU A 16 -34.81 -24.20 36.69
N GLY A 17 -36.04 -24.62 36.35
CA GLY A 17 -36.35 -25.25 35.06
C GLY A 17 -36.91 -24.30 33.99
N ALA A 18 -36.95 -22.99 34.24
CA ALA A 18 -37.57 -22.03 33.35
C ALA A 18 -36.56 -21.28 32.44
N CYS A 19 -35.33 -21.75 32.36
CA CYS A 19 -34.30 -21.17 31.49
C CYS A 19 -33.89 -22.13 30.37
N ASP A 20 -34.73 -23.09 30.00
CA ASP A 20 -34.48 -23.88 28.81
C ASP A 20 -35.55 -23.51 27.77
N GLU A 21 -35.08 -23.13 26.59
CA GLU A 21 -35.79 -22.57 25.43
C GLU A 21 -36.16 -21.10 25.55
N SER A 22 -35.19 -20.24 25.38
CA SER A 22 -35.49 -18.87 24.95
C SER A 22 -36.15 -19.00 23.56
N LYS A 23 -37.47 -18.76 23.49
CA LYS A 23 -38.23 -18.63 22.23
C LYS A 23 -37.70 -17.49 21.33
N TYR A 24 -36.61 -16.89 21.70
CA TYR A 24 -35.90 -15.83 20.99
C TYR A 24 -34.46 -16.31 20.76
N ASP A 25 -34.34 -17.28 19.87
CA ASP A 25 -33.08 -17.54 19.19
C ASP A 25 -32.78 -16.28 18.38
N LEU A 26 -31.73 -15.54 18.76
CA LEU A 26 -31.32 -14.32 18.07
C LEU A 26 -31.13 -14.58 16.57
N ASP A 27 -30.70 -15.78 16.21
CA ASP A 27 -30.53 -16.19 14.83
C ASP A 27 -31.86 -16.26 14.06
N SER A 28 -32.98 -16.59 14.74
CA SER A 28 -34.31 -16.58 14.13
C SER A 28 -34.91 -15.18 13.95
N LEU A 29 -34.36 -14.17 14.65
CA LEU A 29 -34.82 -12.78 14.57
C LEU A 29 -34.07 -11.96 13.51
N VAL A 30 -32.90 -12.44 13.07
CA VAL A 30 -32.10 -11.80 12.03
C VAL A 30 -32.34 -12.54 10.73
N PRO A 31 -32.79 -11.86 9.65
CA PRO A 31 -32.90 -12.50 8.33
C PRO A 31 -31.56 -13.13 7.89
N GLU A 32 -31.62 -14.30 7.29
CA GLU A 32 -30.46 -15.12 6.90
C GLU A 32 -29.41 -14.32 6.09
N GLN A 33 -29.88 -13.41 5.24
CA GLN A 33 -29.02 -12.52 4.46
C GLN A 33 -28.11 -11.61 5.31
N TYR A 34 -28.37 -11.44 6.61
CA TYR A 34 -27.55 -10.66 7.53
C TYR A 34 -26.72 -11.51 8.49
N HIS A 35 -26.79 -12.83 8.36
CA HIS A 35 -25.96 -13.73 9.18
C HIS A 35 -24.50 -13.61 8.82
N LYS A 36 -24.17 -13.45 7.54
CA LYS A 36 -22.83 -13.18 7.03
C LYS A 36 -22.89 -12.12 5.93
N ILE A 37 -22.05 -11.12 6.04
CA ILE A 37 -21.98 -10.00 5.11
C ILE A 37 -20.53 -9.73 4.79
N LEU A 38 -20.22 -9.72 3.51
CA LEU A 38 -18.89 -9.38 3.00
C LEU A 38 -18.81 -7.89 2.69
N TYR A 39 -17.65 -7.30 2.92
CA TYR A 39 -17.41 -5.90 2.57
C TYR A 39 -15.90 -5.59 2.49
N VAL A 40 -15.56 -4.56 1.75
CA VAL A 40 -14.21 -4.04 1.61
C VAL A 40 -13.89 -3.11 2.79
N ASN A 41 -12.78 -3.35 3.47
CA ASN A 41 -12.24 -2.38 4.42
C ASN A 41 -11.62 -1.20 3.64
N ASN A 42 -11.84 0.01 4.11
CA ASN A 42 -11.45 1.23 3.38
C ASN A 42 -12.04 1.30 1.96
N SER A 43 -13.32 0.91 1.83
CA SER A 43 -14.06 1.00 0.58
C SER A 43 -14.12 2.43 0.04
N GLY A 44 -14.44 2.57 -1.23
CA GLY A 44 -14.56 3.84 -1.95
C GLY A 44 -13.24 4.28 -2.56
N LYS A 45 -13.14 5.57 -2.87
CA LYS A 45 -12.02 6.15 -3.59
C LYS A 45 -10.77 6.24 -2.72
N GLN A 46 -9.66 5.70 -3.24
CA GLN A 46 -8.34 5.74 -2.63
C GLN A 46 -7.35 6.32 -3.65
N GLU A 47 -6.62 7.35 -3.26
CA GLU A 47 -5.61 7.98 -4.08
C GLU A 47 -4.23 7.38 -3.81
N VAL A 48 -3.52 6.99 -4.87
CA VAL A 48 -2.23 6.32 -4.78
C VAL A 48 -1.22 7.06 -5.65
N THR A 49 -0.14 7.51 -5.02
CA THR A 49 1.05 8.00 -5.72
C THR A 49 2.08 6.88 -5.76
N LEU A 50 2.56 6.54 -6.94
CA LEU A 50 3.55 5.49 -7.13
C LEU A 50 4.97 6.08 -7.20
N TYR A 51 5.97 5.25 -6.88
CA TYR A 51 7.37 5.58 -7.02
C TYR A 51 8.03 4.58 -7.95
N ASP A 52 8.59 5.07 -9.05
CA ASP A 52 9.34 4.28 -10.03
C ASP A 52 10.77 4.04 -9.49
N THR A 53 10.91 2.95 -8.76
CA THR A 53 12.17 2.50 -8.12
C THR A 53 12.76 1.27 -8.81
N GLY A 54 12.13 0.79 -9.89
CA GLY A 54 12.45 -0.49 -10.54
C GLY A 54 11.76 -1.69 -9.90
N GLU A 55 10.96 -1.49 -8.86
CA GLU A 55 10.19 -2.52 -8.17
C GLU A 55 8.69 -2.22 -8.25
N ASN A 56 7.87 -3.28 -8.21
CA ASN A 56 6.43 -3.12 -8.15
C ASN A 56 5.99 -2.52 -6.82
N TYR A 57 4.86 -1.82 -6.85
CA TYR A 57 4.21 -1.29 -5.66
C TYR A 57 3.03 -2.17 -5.26
N ASP A 58 3.07 -2.74 -4.06
CA ASP A 58 2.03 -3.61 -3.54
C ASP A 58 1.01 -2.81 -2.72
N TYR A 59 -0.20 -2.68 -3.25
CA TYR A 59 -1.34 -2.13 -2.54
C TYR A 59 -2.16 -3.25 -1.93
N THR A 60 -2.26 -3.31 -0.59
CA THR A 60 -3.02 -4.35 0.12
C THR A 60 -4.26 -3.78 0.77
N PHE A 61 -5.40 -4.40 0.51
CA PHE A 61 -6.66 -4.16 1.19
C PHE A 61 -7.21 -5.46 1.76
N SER A 62 -8.32 -5.40 2.50
CA SER A 62 -8.90 -6.59 3.09
C SER A 62 -10.40 -6.65 2.83
N ILE A 63 -10.89 -7.86 2.56
CA ILE A 63 -12.31 -8.17 2.55
C ILE A 63 -12.66 -8.79 3.89
N PHE A 64 -13.66 -8.21 4.55
CA PHE A 64 -14.15 -8.64 5.85
C PHE A 64 -15.41 -9.46 5.72
N LYS A 65 -15.53 -10.42 6.62
CA LYS A 65 -16.74 -11.22 6.85
C LYS A 65 -17.31 -10.87 8.21
N SER A 66 -18.49 -10.27 8.26
CA SER A 66 -19.21 -9.90 9.47
C SER A 66 -20.67 -10.35 9.40
N GLY A 67 -21.52 -9.87 10.29
CA GLY A 67 -22.93 -10.25 10.39
C GLY A 67 -23.25 -10.81 11.76
N SER A 68 -24.48 -11.34 11.95
CA SER A 68 -24.93 -11.93 13.22
C SER A 68 -24.25 -13.30 13.49
N ASP A 69 -23.93 -14.06 12.44
CA ASP A 69 -23.19 -15.33 12.55
C ASP A 69 -21.98 -15.37 11.60
N PRO A 70 -20.90 -14.68 11.92
CA PRO A 70 -19.70 -14.65 11.08
C PRO A 70 -18.88 -15.95 11.16
N THR A 71 -19.35 -16.97 11.86
CA THR A 71 -18.72 -18.30 11.92
C THR A 71 -19.08 -19.19 10.73
N GLN A 72 -20.04 -18.79 9.90
CA GLN A 72 -20.34 -19.48 8.66
C GLN A 72 -19.21 -19.31 7.64
N THR A 73 -19.05 -20.30 6.76
CA THR A 73 -18.16 -20.17 5.59
C THR A 73 -18.75 -19.20 4.58
N ALA A 74 -17.91 -18.54 3.80
CA ALA A 74 -18.32 -17.63 2.74
C ALA A 74 -17.34 -17.69 1.58
N SER A 75 -17.76 -17.20 0.41
CA SER A 75 -16.88 -17.00 -0.73
C SER A 75 -17.11 -15.64 -1.38
N ALA A 76 -16.06 -15.05 -1.92
CA ALA A 76 -16.10 -13.77 -2.63
C ALA A 76 -15.22 -13.83 -3.87
N ASP A 77 -15.62 -13.08 -4.88
CA ASP A 77 -14.81 -12.82 -6.06
C ASP A 77 -14.52 -11.33 -6.17
N ILE A 78 -13.34 -11.02 -6.69
CA ILE A 78 -12.92 -9.67 -7.05
C ILE A 78 -13.26 -9.47 -8.52
N TYR A 79 -14.18 -8.58 -8.79
CA TYR A 79 -14.55 -8.14 -10.12
C TYR A 79 -13.90 -6.80 -10.43
N ILE A 80 -13.34 -6.65 -11.63
CA ILE A 80 -12.80 -5.38 -12.12
C ILE A 80 -13.81 -4.83 -13.10
N LEU A 81 -14.29 -3.61 -12.86
CA LEU A 81 -15.26 -2.97 -13.75
C LEU A 81 -14.67 -2.84 -15.15
N THR A 82 -15.52 -3.05 -16.15
CA THR A 82 -15.18 -2.76 -17.55
C THR A 82 -15.14 -1.25 -17.77
N GLN A 83 -14.52 -0.80 -18.87
CA GLN A 83 -14.51 0.64 -19.22
C GLN A 83 -15.94 1.19 -19.42
N GLU A 84 -16.86 0.37 -19.96
CA GLU A 84 -18.26 0.77 -20.17
C GLU A 84 -18.98 0.98 -18.81
N GLU A 85 -18.79 0.09 -17.86
CA GLU A 85 -19.33 0.24 -16.51
C GLU A 85 -18.72 1.46 -15.81
N LEU A 86 -17.40 1.63 -15.91
CA LEU A 86 -16.69 2.77 -15.36
C LEU A 86 -17.21 4.09 -15.96
N ASP A 87 -17.45 4.14 -17.26
CA ASP A 87 -17.96 5.34 -17.90
C ASP A 87 -19.39 5.65 -17.44
N ASN A 88 -20.28 4.66 -17.38
CA ASN A 88 -21.67 4.82 -16.95
C ASN A 88 -21.81 5.17 -15.47
N GLU A 89 -21.00 4.55 -14.59
CA GLU A 89 -21.16 4.69 -13.15
C GLU A 89 -20.39 5.87 -12.58
N TYR A 90 -19.25 6.26 -13.20
CA TYR A 90 -18.34 7.28 -12.68
C TYR A 90 -18.01 8.38 -13.66
N SER A 91 -17.52 8.06 -14.87
CA SER A 91 -17.04 9.08 -15.82
C SER A 91 -18.14 10.06 -16.21
N ASP A 92 -19.28 9.56 -16.62
CA ASP A 92 -20.41 10.39 -17.08
C ASP A 92 -21.06 11.17 -15.93
N PRO A 93 -21.37 10.56 -14.76
CA PRO A 93 -21.96 11.29 -13.64
C PRO A 93 -21.03 12.36 -13.04
N GLU A 94 -19.71 12.09 -13.01
CA GLU A 94 -18.74 13.02 -12.42
C GLU A 94 -18.14 14.00 -13.45
N ALA A 95 -18.41 13.79 -14.75
CA ALA A 95 -17.81 14.53 -15.87
C ALA A 95 -16.25 14.48 -15.85
N VAL A 96 -15.70 13.32 -15.48
CA VAL A 96 -14.26 13.06 -15.39
C VAL A 96 -13.89 11.98 -16.39
N ASN A 97 -12.78 12.15 -17.11
CA ASN A 97 -12.28 11.18 -18.07
C ASN A 97 -11.52 10.05 -17.35
N TYR A 98 -12.24 9.18 -16.65
CA TYR A 98 -11.64 7.99 -16.04
C TYR A 98 -11.28 6.95 -17.08
N LYS A 99 -10.10 6.35 -16.94
CA LYS A 99 -9.60 5.27 -17.80
C LYS A 99 -9.06 4.13 -16.93
N LEU A 100 -9.36 2.91 -17.35
CA LEU A 100 -8.81 1.72 -16.70
C LEU A 100 -7.31 1.63 -16.97
N ILE A 101 -6.54 1.33 -15.91
CA ILE A 101 -5.14 0.95 -16.12
C ILE A 101 -5.06 -0.36 -16.90
N GLY A 102 -4.05 -0.50 -17.75
CA GLY A 102 -3.86 -1.70 -18.58
C GLY A 102 -3.67 -2.95 -17.75
N THR A 103 -4.11 -4.09 -18.24
CA THR A 103 -3.96 -5.39 -17.56
C THR A 103 -2.50 -5.84 -17.43
N ASP A 104 -1.60 -5.24 -18.17
CA ASP A 104 -0.15 -5.39 -18.09
C ASP A 104 0.50 -4.52 -17.00
N CYS A 105 -0.26 -3.58 -16.43
CA CYS A 105 0.20 -2.66 -15.41
C CYS A 105 -0.01 -3.15 -13.98
N TYR A 106 -0.71 -4.26 -13.78
CA TYR A 106 -0.98 -4.79 -12.43
C TYR A 106 -1.13 -6.31 -12.42
N LEU A 107 -0.96 -6.90 -11.23
CA LEU A 107 -1.22 -8.31 -10.95
C LEU A 107 -2.04 -8.44 -9.67
N ILE A 108 -3.09 -9.28 -9.70
CA ILE A 108 -3.80 -9.76 -8.53
C ILE A 108 -3.63 -11.28 -8.51
N GLU A 109 -2.93 -11.82 -7.52
CA GLU A 109 -2.58 -13.26 -7.49
C GLU A 109 -3.81 -14.17 -7.43
N SER A 110 -4.85 -13.74 -6.69
CA SER A 110 -6.11 -14.47 -6.60
C SER A 110 -7.28 -13.50 -6.56
N THR A 111 -8.21 -13.70 -7.47
CA THR A 111 -9.48 -12.97 -7.50
C THR A 111 -10.59 -13.73 -6.79
N HIS A 112 -10.38 -14.99 -6.39
CA HIS A 112 -11.35 -15.80 -5.63
C HIS A 112 -10.86 -16.02 -4.20
N LEU A 113 -11.76 -15.85 -3.24
CA LEU A 113 -11.48 -15.91 -1.80
C LEU A 113 -12.48 -16.82 -1.08
N ASP A 114 -11.99 -17.90 -0.48
CA ASP A 114 -12.76 -18.76 0.40
C ASP A 114 -12.54 -18.40 1.86
N PHE A 115 -13.61 -18.14 2.59
CA PHE A 115 -13.60 -17.87 4.03
C PHE A 115 -14.02 -19.11 4.81
N SER A 116 -13.13 -19.64 5.62
CA SER A 116 -13.47 -20.65 6.62
C SER A 116 -14.27 -20.03 7.79
N ALA A 117 -14.79 -20.87 8.66
CA ALA A 117 -15.48 -20.45 9.88
C ALA A 117 -14.63 -19.53 10.77
N ALA A 118 -13.32 -19.75 10.80
CA ALA A 118 -12.39 -18.99 11.62
C ALA A 118 -11.98 -17.63 11.00
N ASP A 119 -12.08 -17.48 9.69
CA ASP A 119 -11.65 -16.28 8.99
C ASP A 119 -12.63 -15.14 9.26
N ARG A 120 -12.09 -14.00 9.64
CA ARG A 120 -12.81 -12.73 9.81
C ARG A 120 -12.53 -11.75 8.68
N TYR A 121 -11.36 -11.89 8.06
CA TYR A 121 -10.95 -11.11 6.89
C TYR A 121 -9.97 -11.91 6.04
N LYS A 122 -9.83 -11.51 4.79
CA LYS A 122 -8.80 -11.98 3.86
C LYS A 122 -8.11 -10.78 3.23
N PRO A 123 -6.78 -10.69 3.27
CA PRO A 123 -6.05 -9.67 2.53
C PRO A 123 -6.04 -10.00 1.04
N VAL A 124 -6.06 -8.94 0.24
CA VAL A 124 -5.87 -8.99 -1.20
C VAL A 124 -4.79 -7.98 -1.56
N THR A 125 -3.80 -8.41 -2.32
CA THR A 125 -2.72 -7.54 -2.78
C THR A 125 -2.85 -7.32 -4.28
N VAL A 126 -2.81 -6.06 -4.67
CA VAL A 126 -2.66 -5.60 -6.05
C VAL A 126 -1.23 -5.13 -6.22
N SER A 127 -0.45 -5.83 -7.02
CA SER A 127 0.92 -5.45 -7.37
C SER A 127 0.87 -4.57 -8.62
N LEU A 128 1.25 -3.31 -8.49
CA LEU A 128 1.23 -2.30 -9.55
C LEU A 128 2.64 -2.13 -10.12
N ASP A 129 2.77 -2.04 -11.45
CA ASP A 129 4.03 -1.74 -12.13
C ASP A 129 4.15 -0.23 -12.41
N PRO A 130 4.98 0.51 -11.65
CA PRO A 130 5.10 1.96 -11.81
C PRO A 130 5.66 2.38 -13.17
N GLU A 131 6.57 1.60 -13.78
CA GLU A 131 7.18 1.92 -15.08
C GLU A 131 6.14 1.87 -16.20
N SER A 132 5.36 0.78 -16.25
CA SER A 132 4.29 0.61 -17.22
C SER A 132 3.20 1.67 -17.05
N ILE A 133 2.78 1.95 -15.81
CA ILE A 133 1.79 2.99 -15.48
C ILE A 133 2.28 4.38 -15.89
N LYS A 134 3.54 4.72 -15.63
CA LYS A 134 4.17 5.99 -16.03
C LYS A 134 4.13 6.18 -17.56
N THR A 135 4.44 5.11 -18.30
CA THR A 135 4.40 5.12 -19.76
C THR A 135 2.97 5.37 -20.26
N MET A 136 1.98 4.72 -19.64
CA MET A 136 0.57 4.88 -19.97
C MET A 136 0.07 6.30 -19.67
N ILE A 137 0.41 6.88 -18.51
CA ILE A 137 0.08 8.27 -18.16
C ILE A 137 0.69 9.24 -19.17
N ALA A 138 1.94 9.03 -19.58
CA ALA A 138 2.60 9.89 -20.57
C ALA A 138 1.93 9.84 -21.95
N ALA A 139 1.31 8.72 -22.32
CA ALA A 139 0.58 8.56 -23.58
C ALA A 139 -0.76 9.31 -23.59
N GLN A 140 -1.43 9.45 -22.44
CA GLN A 140 -2.72 10.14 -22.29
C GLN A 140 -2.75 10.96 -20.99
N PRO A 141 -2.12 12.13 -20.95
CA PRO A 141 -1.96 12.92 -19.73
C PRO A 141 -3.26 13.54 -19.19
N ASP A 142 -4.30 13.67 -20.03
CA ASP A 142 -5.60 14.22 -19.65
C ASP A 142 -6.56 13.17 -19.04
N ALA A 143 -6.17 11.89 -19.01
CA ALA A 143 -6.95 10.84 -18.43
C ALA A 143 -6.66 10.69 -16.92
N VAL A 144 -7.70 10.37 -16.15
CA VAL A 144 -7.55 9.97 -14.74
C VAL A 144 -7.55 8.45 -14.69
N TRP A 145 -6.39 7.88 -14.40
CA TRP A 145 -6.16 6.44 -14.45
C TRP A 145 -6.58 5.76 -13.14
N VAL A 146 -7.39 4.71 -13.28
CA VAL A 146 -8.01 4.05 -12.12
C VAL A 146 -8.02 2.53 -12.26
N LEU A 147 -8.08 1.84 -11.11
CA LEU A 147 -8.40 0.42 -11.01
C LEU A 147 -9.61 0.27 -10.07
N PRO A 148 -10.83 0.20 -10.62
CA PRO A 148 -12.04 -0.02 -9.84
C PRO A 148 -12.23 -1.52 -9.59
N LEU A 149 -12.24 -1.93 -8.32
CA LEU A 149 -12.40 -3.29 -7.85
C LEU A 149 -13.72 -3.41 -7.11
N GLN A 150 -14.51 -4.43 -7.42
CA GLN A 150 -15.78 -4.71 -6.75
C GLN A 150 -15.74 -6.12 -6.15
N VAL A 151 -16.19 -6.24 -4.90
CA VAL A 151 -16.41 -7.54 -4.28
C VAL A 151 -17.81 -8.01 -4.62
N VAL A 152 -17.89 -9.21 -5.17
CA VAL A 152 -19.14 -9.89 -5.53
C VAL A 152 -19.18 -11.27 -4.90
N SER A 153 -20.36 -11.83 -4.71
CA SER A 153 -20.57 -13.23 -4.31
C SER A 153 -21.85 -13.76 -4.90
N GLU A 154 -21.82 -14.99 -5.38
CA GLU A 154 -23.02 -15.66 -5.88
C GLU A 154 -23.93 -16.15 -4.74
N ASN A 155 -23.35 -16.48 -3.59
CA ASN A 155 -24.04 -17.20 -2.51
C ASN A 155 -24.13 -16.42 -1.21
N ASP A 156 -23.39 -15.32 -1.07
CA ASP A 156 -23.27 -14.58 0.17
C ASP A 156 -23.67 -13.13 0.01
N SER A 157 -24.19 -12.53 1.07
CA SER A 157 -24.54 -11.12 1.05
C SER A 157 -23.28 -10.25 1.02
N VAL A 158 -23.31 -9.24 0.17
CA VAL A 158 -22.28 -8.21 0.09
C VAL A 158 -22.91 -6.87 0.45
N ASN A 159 -22.23 -6.08 1.26
CA ASN A 159 -22.67 -4.74 1.63
C ASN A 159 -22.51 -3.79 0.43
N SER A 160 -23.62 -3.39 -0.18
CA SER A 160 -23.63 -2.55 -1.39
C SER A 160 -23.02 -1.15 -1.21
N GLU A 161 -22.92 -0.65 0.03
CA GLU A 161 -22.28 0.64 0.32
C GLU A 161 -20.77 0.51 0.54
N LYS A 162 -20.26 -0.72 0.64
CA LYS A 162 -18.85 -1.03 0.97
C LYS A 162 -18.29 -2.18 0.14
N ASN A 163 -18.80 -2.41 -1.04
CA ASN A 163 -18.34 -3.49 -1.92
C ASN A 163 -17.27 -3.05 -2.91
N GLU A 164 -16.95 -1.77 -2.98
CA GLU A 164 -16.05 -1.22 -3.99
C GLU A 164 -14.80 -0.60 -3.40
N LEU A 165 -13.69 -0.76 -4.13
CA LEU A 165 -12.43 -0.07 -3.92
C LEU A 165 -12.04 0.58 -5.25
N PHE A 166 -11.97 1.89 -5.28
CA PHE A 166 -11.67 2.68 -6.45
C PHE A 166 -10.26 3.26 -6.31
N LEU A 167 -9.24 2.55 -6.81
CA LEU A 167 -7.86 3.02 -6.77
C LEU A 167 -7.61 4.03 -7.87
N GLN A 168 -7.37 5.28 -7.53
CA GLN A 168 -6.99 6.34 -8.45
C GLN A 168 -5.48 6.58 -8.39
N ILE A 169 -4.80 6.44 -9.52
CA ILE A 169 -3.39 6.77 -9.63
C ILE A 169 -3.24 8.28 -9.81
N THR A 170 -2.64 8.94 -8.83
CA THR A 170 -2.42 10.40 -8.85
C THR A 170 -1.15 10.79 -9.59
N GLY A 171 -0.24 9.85 -9.79
CA GLY A 171 0.99 10.04 -10.54
C GLY A 171 2.05 9.00 -10.23
N VAL A 172 3.12 9.04 -11.00
CA VAL A 172 4.33 8.23 -10.77
C VAL A 172 5.53 9.15 -10.65
N ILE A 173 6.18 9.10 -9.50
CA ILE A 173 7.38 9.88 -9.19
C ILE A 173 8.60 8.99 -9.42
N THR A 174 9.55 9.45 -10.22
CA THR A 174 10.88 8.82 -10.31
C THR A 174 11.78 9.54 -9.32
N PRO A 175 12.12 8.94 -8.18
CA PRO A 175 12.99 9.59 -7.22
C PRO A 175 14.40 9.74 -7.79
N SER A 176 15.03 10.85 -7.50
CA SER A 176 16.43 11.06 -7.80
C SER A 176 17.19 11.45 -6.54
N PHE A 177 18.40 10.96 -6.41
CA PHE A 177 19.28 11.36 -5.33
C PHE A 177 20.61 11.90 -5.89
N GLY A 178 21.26 12.73 -5.12
CA GLY A 178 22.49 13.33 -5.53
C GLY A 178 23.21 14.00 -4.36
N PHE A 179 24.32 14.63 -4.68
CA PHE A 179 25.05 15.42 -3.69
C PHE A 179 24.24 16.65 -3.28
N GLY A 180 24.17 16.94 -1.98
CA GLY A 180 23.44 18.07 -1.43
C GLY A 180 23.97 19.44 -1.85
N SER A 181 25.15 19.47 -2.50
CA SER A 181 25.73 20.66 -3.10
C SER A 181 26.37 20.34 -4.44
N SER A 182 26.00 21.10 -5.46
CA SER A 182 26.67 21.07 -6.77
C SER A 182 27.92 21.93 -6.83
N ALA A 183 28.28 22.63 -5.74
CA ALA A 183 29.40 23.50 -5.70
C ALA A 183 30.74 22.76 -5.55
N VAL A 184 31.66 23.04 -6.41
CA VAL A 184 33.04 22.57 -6.26
C VAL A 184 33.70 23.43 -5.15
N SER A 185 34.07 22.75 -4.05
CA SER A 185 34.82 23.39 -2.95
C SER A 185 36.31 23.09 -3.12
N VAL A 186 37.10 24.11 -3.16
CA VAL A 186 38.57 23.99 -3.15
C VAL A 186 39.05 24.30 -1.75
N LYS A 187 39.75 23.36 -1.11
CA LYS A 187 40.33 23.52 0.22
C LYS A 187 41.82 23.27 0.18
N GLU A 188 42.54 24.02 1.01
CA GLU A 188 43.96 23.83 1.22
C GLU A 188 44.20 23.06 2.52
N TYR A 189 44.99 22.00 2.47
CA TYR A 189 45.35 21.20 3.63
C TYR A 189 46.81 21.32 3.96
N SER A 190 47.13 21.37 5.24
CA SER A 190 48.50 21.35 5.69
C SER A 190 49.11 19.96 5.58
N TYR A 191 50.34 19.86 5.09
CA TYR A 191 51.06 18.59 4.98
C TYR A 191 51.19 17.90 6.34
N GLY A 192 50.92 16.59 6.33
CA GLY A 192 51.09 15.73 7.53
C GLY A 192 49.85 15.65 8.43
N PHE A 193 48.71 16.24 8.04
CA PHE A 193 47.47 16.15 8.79
C PHE A 193 46.37 15.51 7.90
N ALA A 194 45.68 14.52 8.46
CA ALA A 194 44.47 14.01 7.85
C ALA A 194 43.27 14.90 8.23
N VAL A 195 42.43 15.25 7.28
CA VAL A 195 41.22 16.04 7.50
C VAL A 195 40.02 15.22 6.98
N ALA A 196 39.01 15.08 7.81
CA ALA A 196 37.76 14.49 7.41
C ALA A 196 36.83 15.56 6.82
N GLU A 197 36.35 15.34 5.62
CA GLU A 197 35.32 16.14 4.97
C GLU A 197 34.05 15.32 4.84
N LYS A 198 32.92 15.96 5.11
CA LYS A 198 31.61 15.33 5.01
C LYS A 198 30.92 15.73 3.70
N VAL A 199 30.35 14.77 3.03
CA VAL A 199 29.55 14.98 1.83
C VAL A 199 28.11 14.64 2.15
N THR A 200 27.20 15.58 1.97
CA THR A 200 25.78 15.38 2.15
C THR A 200 25.18 14.81 0.87
N LEU A 201 24.40 13.77 1.00
CA LEU A 201 23.55 13.25 -0.05
C LEU A 201 22.11 13.60 0.28
N GLY A 202 21.35 13.91 -0.75
CA GLY A 202 19.95 14.24 -0.66
C GLY A 202 19.12 13.49 -1.67
N LEU A 203 17.92 13.14 -1.27
CA LEU A 203 16.84 12.62 -2.09
C LEU A 203 15.87 13.78 -2.36
N ASP A 204 15.35 13.89 -3.57
CA ASP A 204 14.44 14.95 -4.00
C ASP A 204 12.98 14.72 -3.57
N THR A 205 12.68 13.54 -3.06
CA THR A 205 11.36 13.17 -2.56
C THR A 205 11.45 12.42 -1.24
N GLU A 206 10.39 12.43 -0.46
CA GLU A 206 10.30 11.61 0.75
C GLU A 206 10.30 10.13 0.37
N ASN A 207 11.16 9.34 1.01
CA ASN A 207 11.26 7.92 0.75
C ASN A 207 10.53 7.08 1.81
N SER A 208 9.88 6.01 1.37
CA SER A 208 9.28 4.99 2.23
C SER A 208 10.01 3.65 2.20
N TRP A 209 11.10 3.56 1.48
CA TRP A 209 11.95 2.37 1.30
C TRP A 209 13.42 2.66 1.62
N GLU A 210 14.22 1.60 1.76
CA GLU A 210 15.66 1.71 1.95
C GLU A 210 16.35 1.90 0.58
N ILE A 211 17.26 2.86 0.49
CA ILE A 211 18.05 3.13 -0.70
C ILE A 211 19.52 2.84 -0.39
N SER A 212 20.10 1.87 -1.10
CA SER A 212 21.54 1.60 -1.05
C SER A 212 22.25 2.35 -2.17
N CYS A 213 23.32 3.07 -1.82
CA CYS A 213 24.11 3.87 -2.73
C CYS A 213 25.55 3.38 -2.74
N GLU A 214 26.14 3.32 -3.93
CA GLU A 214 27.57 3.06 -4.12
C GLU A 214 28.27 4.35 -4.57
N PHE A 215 29.50 4.56 -4.06
CA PHE A 215 30.30 5.74 -4.33
C PHE A 215 31.61 5.33 -4.99
N GLY A 216 32.05 6.14 -5.92
CA GLY A 216 33.30 5.94 -6.59
C GLY A 216 33.89 7.24 -7.12
N VAL A 217 35.15 7.22 -7.46
CA VAL A 217 35.81 8.30 -8.17
C VAL A 217 35.48 8.20 -9.65
N ASP A 218 34.94 9.28 -10.21
CA ASP A 218 34.62 9.37 -11.63
C ASP A 218 35.61 10.28 -12.38
N ASP A 219 36.63 9.67 -12.95
CA ASP A 219 37.62 10.35 -13.78
C ASP A 219 37.06 10.87 -15.09
N ALA A 220 36.01 10.23 -15.63
CA ALA A 220 35.35 10.71 -16.84
C ALA A 220 34.61 12.02 -16.55
N TYR A 221 33.91 12.10 -15.40
CA TYR A 221 33.28 13.33 -14.94
C TYR A 221 34.31 14.45 -14.75
N ARG A 222 35.41 14.18 -14.06
CA ARG A 222 36.50 15.15 -13.88
C ARG A 222 37.01 15.68 -15.23
N THR A 223 37.22 14.82 -16.19
CA THR A 223 37.72 15.18 -17.54
C THR A 223 36.69 16.05 -18.28
N ALA A 224 35.42 15.66 -18.23
CA ALA A 224 34.32 16.41 -18.83
C ALA A 224 34.18 17.81 -18.17
N TYR A 225 34.26 17.84 -16.83
CA TYR A 225 34.23 19.10 -16.06
C TYR A 225 35.37 20.04 -16.46
N ASN A 226 36.61 19.55 -16.54
CA ASN A 226 37.76 20.32 -17.00
C ASN A 226 37.54 20.89 -18.40
N THR A 227 37.03 20.08 -19.31
CA THR A 227 36.77 20.52 -20.69
C THR A 227 35.70 21.61 -20.73
N LYS A 228 34.58 21.41 -20.02
CA LYS A 228 33.46 22.34 -19.99
C LYS A 228 33.85 23.69 -19.35
N ASN A 229 34.59 23.64 -18.24
CA ASN A 229 34.91 24.82 -17.41
C ASN A 229 36.30 25.41 -17.71
N LYS A 230 37.04 24.83 -18.66
CA LYS A 230 38.43 25.23 -19.00
C LYS A 230 39.36 25.21 -17.79
N THR A 231 39.23 24.18 -16.96
CA THR A 231 40.05 23.94 -15.77
C THR A 231 41.04 22.80 -16.04
N ILE A 232 42.00 22.61 -15.14
CA ILE A 232 43.03 21.57 -15.24
C ILE A 232 43.14 20.71 -13.97
N PHE A 233 42.00 20.42 -13.32
CA PHE A 233 42.01 19.61 -12.12
C PHE A 233 42.60 18.22 -12.39
N GLN A 234 43.50 17.80 -11.53
CA GLN A 234 44.15 16.50 -11.56
C GLN A 234 43.42 15.55 -10.59
N ALA A 235 43.52 14.27 -10.84
CA ALA A 235 43.11 13.26 -9.85
C ALA A 235 44.02 13.39 -8.60
N LEU A 236 43.42 13.15 -7.44
CA LEU A 236 44.19 13.01 -6.22
C LEU A 236 45.08 11.76 -6.32
N PRO A 237 46.33 11.82 -5.80
CA PRO A 237 47.21 10.67 -5.78
C PRO A 237 46.59 9.48 -5.04
N GLU A 238 46.86 8.29 -5.52
CA GLU A 238 46.46 7.06 -4.86
C GLU A 238 46.98 7.01 -3.42
N GLY A 239 46.12 6.61 -2.46
CA GLY A 239 46.44 6.56 -1.03
C GLY A 239 46.40 7.93 -0.32
N SER A 240 46.13 9.05 -1.03
CA SER A 240 45.98 10.36 -0.40
C SER A 240 44.60 10.64 0.17
N TYR A 241 43.63 9.76 -0.09
CA TYR A 241 42.26 9.83 0.43
C TYR A 241 41.68 8.44 0.67
N SER A 242 40.68 8.38 1.50
CA SER A 242 39.80 7.21 1.67
C SER A 242 38.38 7.69 1.94
N PHE A 243 37.40 6.94 1.54
CA PHE A 243 35.99 7.17 1.83
C PHE A 243 35.23 5.84 1.92
N GLN A 244 34.07 5.87 2.52
CA GLN A 244 33.17 4.75 2.54
C GLN A 244 32.52 4.64 1.15
N ASP A 245 32.62 3.48 0.51
CA ASP A 245 32.15 3.23 -0.86
C ASP A 245 30.68 2.80 -0.93
N GLN A 246 30.06 2.50 0.20
CA GLN A 246 28.65 2.14 0.29
C GLN A 246 27.96 2.88 1.44
N MET A 247 26.72 3.23 1.22
CA MET A 247 25.88 3.91 2.21
C MET A 247 24.42 3.59 1.97
N THR A 248 23.63 3.63 3.04
CA THR A 248 22.19 3.37 3.02
C THR A 248 21.43 4.58 3.56
N LEU A 249 20.41 5.03 2.80
CA LEU A 249 19.38 5.93 3.30
C LEU A 249 18.23 5.10 3.87
N SER A 250 17.95 5.29 5.15
CA SER A 250 16.82 4.61 5.80
C SER A 250 15.47 5.22 5.37
N PRO A 251 14.37 4.45 5.43
CA PRO A 251 13.03 4.97 5.21
C PRO A 251 12.73 6.21 6.06
N GLY A 252 12.03 7.18 5.49
CA GLY A 252 11.68 8.44 6.14
C GLY A 252 12.82 9.47 6.22
N THR A 253 13.99 9.18 5.63
CA THR A 253 15.12 10.13 5.58
C THR A 253 15.31 10.65 4.16
N THR A 254 15.48 11.97 4.01
CA THR A 254 15.79 12.62 2.73
C THR A 254 17.25 13.02 2.59
N THR A 255 18.02 12.93 3.66
CA THR A 255 19.45 13.29 3.66
C THR A 255 20.26 12.36 4.53
N THR A 256 21.50 12.16 4.14
CA THR A 256 22.51 11.44 4.92
C THR A 256 23.88 12.04 4.67
N GLU A 257 24.83 11.84 5.59
CA GLU A 257 26.21 12.34 5.48
C GLU A 257 27.16 11.17 5.28
N LEU A 258 28.00 11.28 4.26
CA LEU A 258 29.19 10.45 4.07
C LEU A 258 30.30 10.97 4.99
N PRO A 259 30.79 10.15 5.91
CA PRO A 259 31.90 10.53 6.77
C PRO A 259 33.23 10.61 6.03
#